data_5d968f1ece3b1b2e42546412ca54d5ad
#
_entry.id   5d968f1ece3b1b2e42546412ca54d5ad
#
_cell.length_a   1.000
_cell.length_b   1.000
_cell.length_c   1.000
_cell.angle_alpha   90.00
_cell.angle_beta   90.00
_cell.angle_gamma   90.00
#
_symmetry.space_group_name_H-M   'P 1'
#
loop_
_entity.id
_entity.type
_entity.pdbx_description
1 polymer ?
#
loop_
_entity_poly.entity_id
_entity_poly.type
_entity_poly.pdbx_seq_one_letter_code
_entity_poly.pdbx_strand_id
1 'polypeptide(L)'
;MPSAFAGGSFDLFNLDIFKNDTREIKSLLHSQVKYANKTNFDKFIATYDKNYTNADGFNLDTYSELVKDIWGTYDKIVYGIKIKSIDVKDDVAEVAVEETSSADIPVSAKMDGILRSESDSVYHLKKENGEWKVASDEVLKETTTMLYGEAKNLDIKLTAPEKINAGEEYTASLEFNPPANIIAIASIASDKVEYPQKQAKEVYRKFPEDN
;
A
#
# COMPACT_ATOMS: atom_id res chain seq x y z
N MET A 1 28.49 -53.17 21.04
CA MET A 1 27.39 -53.00 20.10
C MET A 1 27.25 -51.48 19.82
N PRO A 2 27.55 -51.01 18.63
CA PRO A 2 27.32 -49.58 18.31
C PRO A 2 25.87 -49.40 17.88
N SER A 3 25.16 -48.44 18.52
CA SER A 3 23.83 -47.99 18.17
C SER A 3 23.87 -47.21 16.85
N ALA A 4 23.07 -47.66 15.92
CA ALA A 4 22.86 -46.99 14.63
C ALA A 4 22.21 -45.62 14.84
N PHE A 5 22.87 -44.54 14.38
CA PHE A 5 22.24 -43.27 14.13
C PHE A 5 21.30 -43.44 12.94
N ALA A 6 20.00 -43.31 13.19
CA ALA A 6 19.02 -43.16 12.14
C ALA A 6 19.23 -41.78 11.51
N GLY A 7 19.86 -41.77 10.32
CA GLY A 7 19.92 -40.57 9.48
C GLY A 7 18.51 -40.22 9.03
N GLY A 8 17.98 -39.11 9.52
CA GLY A 8 16.79 -38.53 8.97
C GLY A 8 17.05 -38.15 7.50
N SER A 9 16.34 -38.78 6.58
CA SER A 9 16.33 -38.35 5.19
C SER A 9 15.77 -36.90 5.16
N PHE A 10 16.66 -35.95 4.95
CA PHE A 10 16.26 -34.59 4.62
C PHE A 10 15.48 -34.67 3.30
N ASP A 11 14.21 -34.39 3.38
CA ASP A 11 13.24 -34.62 2.32
C ASP A 11 13.47 -33.59 1.20
N LEU A 12 14.28 -33.96 0.20
CA LEU A 12 14.55 -33.14 -1.00
C LEU A 12 13.25 -32.80 -1.74
N PHE A 13 12.20 -33.60 -1.59
CA PHE A 13 10.86 -33.32 -2.13
C PHE A 13 10.21 -32.07 -1.53
N ASN A 14 10.37 -31.83 -0.24
CA ASN A 14 9.84 -30.62 0.40
C ASN A 14 10.53 -29.35 -0.11
N LEU A 15 11.83 -29.38 -0.33
CA LEU A 15 12.59 -28.21 -0.84
C LEU A 15 12.15 -27.78 -2.24
N ASP A 16 11.78 -28.70 -3.10
CA ASP A 16 11.32 -28.38 -4.47
C ASP A 16 9.88 -27.84 -4.48
N ILE A 17 9.01 -28.33 -3.59
CA ILE A 17 7.66 -27.80 -3.40
C ILE A 17 7.73 -26.35 -2.90
N PHE A 18 8.49 -26.07 -1.85
CA PHE A 18 8.65 -24.70 -1.32
C PHE A 18 9.24 -23.72 -2.34
N LYS A 19 10.19 -24.15 -3.17
CA LYS A 19 10.73 -23.34 -4.26
C LYS A 19 9.67 -23.03 -5.32
N ASN A 20 8.78 -23.98 -5.59
CA ASN A 20 7.68 -23.79 -6.52
C ASN A 20 6.65 -22.81 -5.97
N ASP A 21 6.22 -22.97 -4.73
CA ASP A 21 5.27 -22.10 -4.05
C ASP A 21 5.79 -20.65 -3.99
N THR A 22 7.03 -20.46 -3.59
CA THR A 22 7.66 -19.13 -3.59
C THR A 22 7.64 -18.47 -4.98
N ARG A 23 7.85 -19.24 -6.05
CA ARG A 23 7.79 -18.73 -7.42
C ARG A 23 6.37 -18.38 -7.84
N GLU A 24 5.40 -19.22 -7.48
CA GLU A 24 3.98 -19.01 -7.76
C GLU A 24 3.47 -17.76 -7.04
N ILE A 25 3.79 -17.58 -5.76
CA ILE A 25 3.45 -16.39 -4.97
C ILE A 25 4.06 -15.12 -5.59
N LYS A 26 5.34 -15.14 -5.96
CA LYS A 26 5.96 -14.01 -6.68
C LYS A 26 5.24 -13.69 -7.99
N SER A 27 4.88 -14.72 -8.75
CA SER A 27 4.15 -14.56 -10.02
C SER A 27 2.76 -13.98 -9.79
N LEU A 28 2.04 -14.41 -8.76
CA LEU A 28 0.74 -13.88 -8.37
C LEU A 28 0.83 -12.38 -8.07
N LEU A 29 1.72 -11.97 -7.17
CA LEU A 29 1.85 -10.58 -6.74
C LEU A 29 2.32 -9.65 -7.88
N HIS A 30 3.27 -10.08 -8.71
CA HIS A 30 3.64 -9.33 -9.90
C HIS A 30 2.50 -9.24 -10.93
N SER A 31 1.69 -10.30 -11.06
CA SER A 31 0.52 -10.28 -11.93
C SER A 31 -0.57 -9.34 -11.41
N GLN A 32 -0.76 -9.29 -10.10
CA GLN A 32 -1.67 -8.37 -9.43
C GLN A 32 -1.31 -6.91 -9.76
N VAL A 33 -0.05 -6.50 -9.58
CA VAL A 33 0.44 -5.17 -9.97
C VAL A 33 0.26 -4.92 -11.47
N LYS A 34 0.55 -5.92 -12.31
CA LYS A 34 0.33 -5.81 -13.77
C LYS A 34 -1.14 -5.60 -14.12
N TYR A 35 -2.07 -6.25 -13.40
CA TYR A 35 -3.51 -6.07 -13.63
C TYR A 35 -3.97 -4.70 -13.13
N ALA A 36 -3.49 -4.25 -11.97
CA ALA A 36 -3.74 -2.92 -11.44
C ALA A 36 -3.28 -1.83 -12.41
N ASN A 37 -2.05 -1.90 -12.91
CA ASN A 37 -1.49 -0.95 -13.89
C ASN A 37 -2.21 -0.94 -15.25
N LYS A 38 -3.06 -1.93 -15.52
CA LYS A 38 -3.90 -2.01 -16.71
C LYS A 38 -5.36 -1.75 -16.42
N THR A 39 -5.69 -1.37 -15.20
CA THR A 39 -7.08 -1.23 -14.71
C THR A 39 -7.95 -2.45 -15.05
N ASN A 40 -7.35 -3.64 -15.07
CA ASN A 40 -8.04 -4.89 -15.36
C ASN A 40 -8.66 -5.44 -14.07
N PHE A 41 -9.80 -4.86 -13.70
CA PHE A 41 -10.48 -5.09 -12.43
C PHE A 41 -10.76 -6.58 -12.18
N ASP A 42 -11.35 -7.28 -13.14
CA ASP A 42 -11.73 -8.69 -12.96
C ASP A 42 -10.54 -9.58 -12.66
N LYS A 43 -9.42 -9.39 -13.38
CA LYS A 43 -8.20 -10.15 -13.14
C LYS A 43 -7.50 -9.73 -11.84
N PHE A 44 -7.58 -8.47 -11.48
CA PHE A 44 -7.03 -7.98 -10.23
C PHE A 44 -7.77 -8.58 -9.03
N ILE A 45 -9.09 -8.49 -8.99
CA ILE A 45 -9.91 -9.04 -7.90
C ILE A 45 -9.82 -10.56 -7.85
N ALA A 46 -9.67 -11.24 -8.98
CA ALA A 46 -9.47 -12.69 -9.01
C ALA A 46 -8.19 -13.18 -8.33
N THR A 47 -7.26 -12.30 -7.98
CA THR A 47 -6.06 -12.64 -7.19
C THR A 47 -6.36 -12.76 -5.69
N TYR A 48 -7.49 -12.25 -5.24
CA TYR A 48 -7.93 -12.31 -3.86
C TYR A 48 -8.81 -13.53 -3.58
N ASP A 49 -8.81 -13.95 -2.35
CA ASP A 49 -9.74 -14.96 -1.87
C ASP A 49 -11.15 -14.38 -1.73
N LYS A 50 -12.17 -15.20 -1.97
CA LYS A 50 -13.58 -14.79 -1.83
C LYS A 50 -13.96 -14.36 -0.40
N ASN A 51 -13.23 -14.87 0.60
CA ASN A 51 -13.43 -14.51 2.00
C ASN A 51 -12.35 -13.53 2.49
N TYR A 52 -11.73 -12.80 1.56
CA TYR A 52 -10.72 -11.81 1.91
C TYR A 52 -11.25 -10.80 2.94
N THR A 53 -10.37 -10.48 3.90
CA THR A 53 -10.56 -9.36 4.82
C THR A 53 -9.20 -8.70 5.07
N ASN A 54 -9.16 -7.37 5.22
CA ASN A 54 -7.95 -6.71 5.66
C ASN A 54 -7.97 -6.39 7.16
N ALA A 55 -6.86 -5.91 7.70
CA ALA A 55 -6.74 -5.55 9.12
C ALA A 55 -7.67 -4.40 9.52
N ASP A 56 -8.09 -3.53 8.58
CA ASP A 56 -9.04 -2.44 8.81
C ASP A 56 -10.51 -2.91 8.81
N GLY A 57 -10.77 -4.19 8.55
CA GLY A 57 -12.10 -4.79 8.54
C GLY A 57 -12.85 -4.68 7.21
N PHE A 58 -12.16 -4.34 6.12
CA PHE A 58 -12.75 -4.38 4.78
C PHE A 58 -12.82 -5.82 4.28
N ASN A 59 -14.00 -6.23 3.81
CA ASN A 59 -14.15 -7.46 3.05
C ASN A 59 -13.88 -7.22 1.55
N LEU A 60 -13.92 -8.27 0.75
CA LEU A 60 -13.62 -8.18 -0.69
C LEU A 60 -14.56 -7.24 -1.44
N ASP A 61 -15.84 -7.17 -1.06
CA ASP A 61 -16.82 -6.30 -1.72
C ASP A 61 -16.49 -4.82 -1.44
N THR A 62 -16.27 -4.46 -0.17
CA THR A 62 -15.88 -3.10 0.23
C THR A 62 -14.55 -2.70 -0.42
N TYR A 63 -13.57 -3.60 -0.42
CA TYR A 63 -12.27 -3.36 -1.07
C TYR A 63 -12.43 -3.17 -2.59
N SER A 64 -13.30 -3.95 -3.23
CA SER A 64 -13.59 -3.85 -4.66
C SER A 64 -14.22 -2.51 -5.05
N GLU A 65 -15.12 -1.99 -4.21
CA GLU A 65 -15.71 -0.66 -4.40
C GLU A 65 -14.63 0.42 -4.26
N LEU A 66 -13.80 0.35 -3.22
CA LEU A 66 -12.71 1.29 -3.02
C LEU A 66 -11.73 1.32 -4.21
N VAL A 67 -11.35 0.17 -4.74
CA VAL A 67 -10.47 0.07 -5.92
C VAL A 67 -11.10 0.75 -7.15
N LYS A 68 -12.41 0.52 -7.37
CA LYS A 68 -13.12 1.17 -8.49
C LYS A 68 -13.18 2.68 -8.33
N ASP A 69 -13.42 3.17 -7.13
CA ASP A 69 -13.48 4.59 -6.83
C ASP A 69 -12.11 5.25 -7.04
N ILE A 70 -11.03 4.63 -6.57
CA ILE A 70 -9.67 5.08 -6.78
C ILE A 70 -9.33 5.13 -8.28
N TRP A 71 -9.61 4.05 -9.02
CA TRP A 71 -9.35 4.01 -10.46
C TRP A 71 -10.25 4.92 -11.29
N GLY A 72 -11.41 5.30 -10.75
CA GLY A 72 -12.30 6.31 -11.35
C GLY A 72 -11.87 7.75 -11.03
N THR A 73 -11.17 7.96 -9.92
CA THR A 73 -10.76 9.29 -9.45
C THR A 73 -9.42 9.72 -10.05
N TYR A 74 -8.47 8.79 -10.17
CA TYR A 74 -7.12 9.09 -10.62
C TYR A 74 -6.84 8.51 -12.01
N ASP A 75 -6.47 9.36 -12.95
CA ASP A 75 -5.97 8.91 -14.25
C ASP A 75 -4.57 8.31 -14.10
N LYS A 76 -4.37 7.13 -14.70
CA LYS A 76 -3.04 6.52 -14.87
C LYS A 76 -2.26 6.32 -13.58
N ILE A 77 -2.89 5.71 -12.57
CA ILE A 77 -2.15 5.28 -11.38
C ILE A 77 -1.12 4.22 -11.81
N VAL A 78 0.12 4.42 -11.36
CA VAL A 78 1.21 3.45 -11.53
C VAL A 78 1.49 2.82 -10.18
N TYR A 79 1.36 1.51 -10.12
CA TYR A 79 1.64 0.68 -8.95
C TYR A 79 2.95 -0.06 -9.09
N GLY A 80 3.67 -0.22 -7.99
CA GLY A 80 4.86 -1.04 -7.87
C GLY A 80 4.81 -1.90 -6.62
N ILE A 81 5.51 -3.04 -6.64
CA ILE A 81 5.68 -3.91 -5.49
C ILE A 81 7.11 -4.43 -5.43
N LYS A 82 7.66 -4.45 -4.23
CA LYS A 82 8.94 -5.08 -3.92
C LYS A 82 8.74 -6.08 -2.80
N ILE A 83 8.92 -7.35 -3.10
CA ILE A 83 8.79 -8.43 -2.14
C ILE A 83 10.06 -8.45 -1.27
N LYS A 84 9.89 -8.28 0.05
CA LYS A 84 10.98 -8.28 1.04
C LYS A 84 11.27 -9.69 1.54
N SER A 85 10.22 -10.43 1.90
CA SER A 85 10.33 -11.82 2.36
C SER A 85 9.08 -12.62 2.01
N ILE A 86 9.25 -13.94 1.90
CA ILE A 86 8.15 -14.89 1.74
C ILE A 86 8.45 -16.04 2.71
N ASP A 87 7.51 -16.28 3.61
CA ASP A 87 7.51 -17.44 4.51
C ASP A 87 6.31 -18.32 4.16
N VAL A 88 6.60 -19.57 3.74
CA VAL A 88 5.59 -20.54 3.31
C VAL A 88 5.53 -21.66 4.32
N LYS A 89 4.34 -21.96 4.80
CA LYS A 89 4.08 -23.09 5.66
C LYS A 89 2.82 -23.81 5.20
N ASP A 90 3.01 -25.00 4.65
CA ASP A 90 1.92 -25.79 4.06
C ASP A 90 1.15 -24.97 2.99
N ASP A 91 -0.14 -24.84 3.13
CA ASP A 91 -1.02 -24.09 2.22
C ASP A 91 -1.24 -22.62 2.61
N VAL A 92 -0.41 -22.07 3.49
CA VAL A 92 -0.45 -20.65 3.89
C VAL A 92 0.92 -20.01 3.71
N ALA A 93 0.91 -18.72 3.42
CA ALA A 93 2.14 -17.94 3.30
C ALA A 93 1.96 -16.53 3.86
N GLU A 94 3.05 -16.01 4.45
CA GLU A 94 3.18 -14.62 4.86
C GLU A 94 4.22 -13.94 3.97
N VAL A 95 3.87 -12.78 3.42
CA VAL A 95 4.72 -12.04 2.49
C VAL A 95 4.85 -10.61 2.93
N ALA A 96 6.04 -10.20 3.32
CA ALA A 96 6.33 -8.79 3.57
C ALA A 96 6.68 -8.09 2.26
N VAL A 97 6.02 -6.96 2.01
CA VAL A 97 6.17 -6.19 0.78
C VAL A 97 6.38 -4.70 1.07
N GLU A 98 6.98 -4.03 0.12
CA GLU A 98 6.98 -2.57 -0.02
C GLU A 98 6.19 -2.25 -1.28
N GLU A 99 5.17 -1.43 -1.14
CA GLU A 99 4.31 -1.03 -2.24
C GLU A 99 4.50 0.44 -2.54
N THR A 100 4.36 0.79 -3.79
CA THR A 100 4.41 2.18 -4.24
C THR A 100 3.24 2.45 -5.16
N SER A 101 2.69 3.65 -5.09
CA SER A 101 1.76 4.14 -6.10
C SER A 101 2.02 5.60 -6.43
N SER A 102 1.74 5.97 -7.67
CA SER A 102 1.80 7.37 -8.10
C SER A 102 0.73 7.66 -9.14
N ALA A 103 0.18 8.87 -9.09
CA ALA A 103 -0.82 9.32 -10.04
C ALA A 103 -0.70 10.84 -10.27
N ASP A 104 -1.10 11.29 -11.45
CA ASP A 104 -1.36 12.69 -11.70
C ASP A 104 -2.76 13.03 -11.17
N ILE A 105 -2.89 14.18 -10.48
CA ILE A 105 -4.16 14.65 -9.93
C ILE A 105 -4.61 15.88 -10.73
N PRO A 106 -5.65 15.78 -11.55
CA PRO A 106 -6.22 16.94 -12.21
C PRO A 106 -7.03 17.76 -11.20
N VAL A 107 -6.50 18.89 -10.75
CA VAL A 107 -7.20 19.78 -9.81
C VAL A 107 -8.06 20.80 -10.54
N SER A 108 -7.51 21.40 -11.60
CA SER A 108 -8.22 22.34 -12.48
C SER A 108 -7.46 22.52 -13.80
N ALA A 109 -8.04 23.27 -14.75
CA ALA A 109 -7.37 23.59 -16.02
C ALA A 109 -6.04 24.35 -15.85
N LYS A 110 -5.78 24.92 -14.66
CA LYS A 110 -4.59 25.72 -14.36
C LYS A 110 -3.68 25.11 -13.28
N MET A 111 -4.11 24.04 -12.63
CA MET A 111 -3.39 23.43 -11.53
C MET A 111 -3.46 21.91 -11.65
N ASP A 112 -2.31 21.28 -11.70
CA ASP A 112 -2.14 19.84 -11.64
C ASP A 112 -1.42 19.47 -10.34
N GLY A 113 -1.58 18.23 -9.93
CA GLY A 113 -0.95 17.67 -8.74
C GLY A 113 -0.32 16.33 -9.02
N ILE A 114 0.49 15.87 -8.09
CA ILE A 114 1.08 14.53 -8.08
C ILE A 114 0.74 13.88 -6.75
N LEU A 115 0.20 12.67 -6.79
CA LEU A 115 0.09 11.77 -5.65
C LEU A 115 1.24 10.76 -5.71
N ARG A 116 1.85 10.49 -4.56
CA ARG A 116 2.78 9.38 -4.35
C ARG A 116 2.44 8.74 -3.02
N SER A 117 2.36 7.42 -2.99
CA SER A 117 2.24 6.64 -1.76
C SER A 117 3.30 5.56 -1.73
N GLU A 118 3.86 5.35 -0.54
CA GLU A 118 4.78 4.27 -0.21
C GLU A 118 4.26 3.59 1.05
N SER A 119 4.16 2.27 1.03
CA SER A 119 3.72 1.50 2.19
C SER A 119 4.56 0.26 2.42
N ASP A 120 4.69 -0.12 3.69
CA ASP A 120 5.15 -1.43 4.13
C ASP A 120 3.93 -2.24 4.56
N SER A 121 3.72 -3.39 3.92
CA SER A 121 2.55 -4.22 4.14
C SER A 121 2.93 -5.70 4.34
N VAL A 122 2.04 -6.43 4.99
CA VAL A 122 2.12 -7.88 5.11
C VAL A 122 0.89 -8.50 4.46
N TYR A 123 1.11 -9.40 3.52
CA TYR A 123 0.08 -10.19 2.88
C TYR A 123 0.06 -11.60 3.45
N HIS A 124 -1.13 -12.08 3.80
CA HIS A 124 -1.38 -13.46 4.16
C HIS A 124 -2.08 -14.15 2.99
N LEU A 125 -1.42 -15.14 2.45
CA LEU A 125 -1.92 -15.91 1.32
C LEU A 125 -2.35 -17.30 1.76
N LYS A 126 -3.29 -17.87 1.03
CA LYS A 126 -3.65 -19.28 1.15
C LYS A 126 -3.71 -19.95 -0.21
N LYS A 127 -3.45 -21.26 -0.22
CA LYS A 127 -3.53 -22.09 -1.42
C LYS A 127 -4.86 -22.85 -1.42
N GLU A 128 -5.69 -22.59 -2.40
CA GLU A 128 -6.96 -23.29 -2.60
C GLU A 128 -6.98 -23.93 -3.99
N ASN A 129 -7.30 -25.22 -4.06
CA ASN A 129 -7.34 -25.97 -5.32
C ASN A 129 -6.05 -25.86 -6.16
N GLY A 130 -4.90 -25.72 -5.48
CA GLY A 130 -3.59 -25.60 -6.11
C GLY A 130 -3.23 -24.16 -6.55
N GLU A 131 -4.05 -23.17 -6.29
CA GLU A 131 -3.80 -21.76 -6.61
C GLU A 131 -3.64 -20.90 -5.35
N TRP A 132 -2.60 -20.08 -5.33
CA TRP A 132 -2.41 -19.08 -4.28
C TRP A 132 -3.36 -17.90 -4.45
N LYS A 133 -3.93 -17.41 -3.33
CA LYS A 133 -4.81 -16.22 -3.27
C LYS A 133 -4.44 -15.36 -2.07
N VAL A 134 -4.60 -14.05 -2.19
CA VAL A 134 -4.48 -13.13 -1.05
C VAL A 134 -5.72 -13.28 -0.17
N ALA A 135 -5.54 -13.77 1.05
CA ALA A 135 -6.61 -14.00 2.01
C ALA A 135 -6.82 -12.83 2.96
N SER A 136 -5.73 -12.13 3.30
CA SER A 136 -5.78 -10.86 4.05
C SER A 136 -4.51 -10.06 3.83
N ASP A 137 -4.56 -8.79 4.23
CA ASP A 137 -3.40 -7.91 4.28
C ASP A 137 -3.51 -6.93 5.45
N GLU A 138 -2.36 -6.41 5.82
CA GLU A 138 -2.19 -5.38 6.84
C GLU A 138 -1.15 -4.37 6.36
N VAL A 139 -1.53 -3.09 6.38
CA VAL A 139 -0.60 -1.97 6.14
C VAL A 139 0.07 -1.61 7.46
N LEU A 140 1.36 -1.86 7.58
CA LEU A 140 2.13 -1.57 8.78
C LEU A 140 2.52 -0.08 8.87
N LYS A 141 2.82 0.52 7.73
CA LYS A 141 3.18 1.93 7.60
C LYS A 141 2.82 2.41 6.20
N GLU A 142 2.25 3.59 6.12
CA GLU A 142 2.01 4.27 4.85
C GLU A 142 2.42 5.74 4.93
N THR A 143 3.00 6.24 3.85
CA THR A 143 3.28 7.65 3.65
C THR A 143 2.71 8.08 2.32
N THR A 144 1.68 8.91 2.35
CA THR A 144 1.08 9.49 1.16
C THR A 144 1.43 10.97 1.06
N THR A 145 1.96 11.37 -0.09
CA THR A 145 2.34 12.74 -0.42
C THR A 145 1.52 13.24 -1.60
N MET A 146 0.87 14.38 -1.41
CA MET A 146 0.17 15.09 -2.49
C MET A 146 0.80 16.46 -2.68
N LEU A 147 1.30 16.75 -3.87
CA LEU A 147 1.93 18.02 -4.21
C LEU A 147 1.17 18.67 -5.35
N TYR A 148 0.81 19.93 -5.18
CA TYR A 148 0.02 20.70 -6.14
C TYR A 148 0.76 21.93 -6.64
N GLY A 149 0.54 22.30 -7.89
CA GLY A 149 1.13 23.49 -8.50
C GLY A 149 2.66 23.52 -8.36
N GLU A 150 3.22 24.63 -7.92
CA GLU A 150 4.66 24.80 -7.75
C GLU A 150 5.27 23.93 -6.64
N ALA A 151 4.46 23.43 -5.69
CA ALA A 151 4.93 22.51 -4.65
C ALA A 151 5.54 21.23 -5.22
N LYS A 152 5.18 20.82 -6.44
CA LYS A 152 5.79 19.67 -7.15
C LYS A 152 7.28 19.85 -7.41
N ASN A 153 7.72 21.10 -7.50
CA ASN A 153 9.09 21.49 -7.83
C ASN A 153 9.90 21.94 -6.61
N LEU A 154 9.27 21.92 -5.42
CA LEU A 154 9.90 22.35 -4.17
C LEU A 154 10.34 21.14 -3.35
N ASP A 155 11.52 21.25 -2.73
CA ASP A 155 11.94 20.32 -1.71
C ASP A 155 11.27 20.72 -0.39
N ILE A 156 10.22 19.99 -0.02
CA ILE A 156 9.41 20.25 1.18
C ILE A 156 9.65 19.12 2.17
N LYS A 157 10.10 19.46 3.37
CA LYS A 157 10.37 18.51 4.43
C LYS A 157 9.47 18.77 5.63
N LEU A 158 8.65 17.79 5.98
CA LEU A 158 7.89 17.77 7.22
C LEU A 158 8.61 16.85 8.21
N THR A 159 8.86 17.37 9.42
CA THR A 159 9.41 16.60 10.53
C THR A 159 8.45 16.66 11.70
N ALA A 160 8.00 15.51 12.20
CA ALA A 160 7.17 15.37 13.38
C ALA A 160 7.52 14.06 14.10
N PRO A 161 7.26 13.92 15.41
CA PRO A 161 7.38 12.65 16.10
C PRO A 161 6.43 11.59 15.50
N GLU A 162 6.93 10.39 15.31
CA GLU A 162 6.09 9.26 14.84
C GLU A 162 5.10 8.77 15.92
N LYS A 163 5.44 8.96 17.18
CA LYS A 163 4.62 8.56 18.34
C LYS A 163 4.72 9.58 19.44
N ILE A 164 3.59 9.90 20.04
CA ILE A 164 3.48 10.75 21.24
C ILE A 164 2.44 10.15 22.17
N ASN A 165 2.54 10.42 23.48
CA ASN A 165 1.49 10.04 24.41
C ASN A 165 0.35 11.07 24.37
N ALA A 166 -0.87 10.61 24.67
CA ALA A 166 -2.03 11.52 24.74
C ALA A 166 -1.80 12.64 25.75
N GLY A 167 -1.98 13.87 25.31
CA GLY A 167 -1.80 15.08 26.15
C GLY A 167 -0.37 15.64 26.21
N GLU A 168 0.61 15.02 25.54
CA GLU A 168 1.94 15.58 25.38
C GLU A 168 2.00 16.61 24.26
N GLU A 169 2.72 17.70 24.50
CA GLU A 169 3.02 18.69 23.46
C GLU A 169 4.14 18.17 22.56
N TYR A 170 4.03 18.45 21.27
CA TYR A 170 5.06 18.13 20.31
C TYR A 170 5.25 19.25 19.29
N THR A 171 6.41 19.23 18.63
CA THR A 171 6.74 20.18 17.57
C THR A 171 6.73 19.47 16.23
N ALA A 172 5.98 20.00 15.26
CA ALA A 172 6.10 19.67 13.86
C ALA A 172 6.78 20.82 13.12
N SER A 173 7.79 20.52 12.31
CA SER A 173 8.54 21.51 11.53
C SER A 173 8.31 21.28 10.05
N LEU A 174 8.01 22.35 9.32
CA LEU A 174 7.92 22.37 7.87
C LEU A 174 9.06 23.23 7.33
N GLU A 175 9.96 22.60 6.60
CA GLU A 175 11.10 23.26 5.96
C GLU A 175 10.89 23.25 4.45
N PHE A 176 11.07 24.40 3.79
CA PHE A 176 11.08 24.51 2.34
C PHE A 176 11.82 25.75 1.90
N ASN A 177 12.40 25.73 0.70
CA ASN A 177 13.13 26.84 0.10
C ASN A 177 12.36 27.36 -1.12
N PRO A 178 11.46 28.36 -0.97
CA PRO A 178 10.74 28.90 -2.10
C PRO A 178 11.68 29.68 -3.02
N PRO A 179 11.49 29.65 -4.33
CA PRO A 179 12.17 30.53 -5.26
C PRO A 179 11.96 32.01 -4.88
N ALA A 180 12.92 32.88 -5.21
CA ALA A 180 12.98 34.27 -4.76
C ALA A 180 11.73 35.15 -5.05
N ASN A 181 10.84 34.69 -5.90
CA ASN A 181 9.65 35.44 -6.35
C ASN A 181 8.33 34.77 -5.94
N ILE A 182 8.37 33.79 -5.00
CA ILE A 182 7.16 33.09 -4.53
C ILE A 182 6.86 33.49 -3.10
N ILE A 183 5.62 33.88 -2.84
CA ILE A 183 5.08 34.02 -1.49
C ILE A 183 4.41 32.69 -1.13
N ALA A 184 4.88 32.04 -0.08
CA ALA A 184 4.27 30.81 0.39
C ALA A 184 3.33 31.11 1.56
N ILE A 185 2.13 30.55 1.50
CA ILE A 185 1.15 30.58 2.59
C ILE A 185 0.97 29.15 3.07
N ALA A 186 1.19 28.91 4.35
CA ALA A 186 0.96 27.61 4.99
C ALA A 186 -0.25 27.69 5.92
N SER A 187 -1.08 26.66 5.90
CA SER A 187 -2.14 26.45 6.88
C SER A 187 -2.01 25.09 7.53
N ILE A 188 -2.23 25.03 8.85
CA ILE A 188 -2.28 23.78 9.61
C ILE A 188 -3.71 23.56 10.05
N ALA A 189 -4.21 22.34 9.88
CA ALA A 189 -5.47 21.93 10.46
C ALA A 189 -5.32 20.55 11.09
N SER A 190 -6.12 20.28 12.10
CA SER A 190 -6.19 19.01 12.82
C SER A 190 -7.62 18.49 12.77
N ASP A 191 -7.78 17.27 12.28
CA ASP A 191 -9.06 16.59 12.27
C ASP A 191 -8.96 15.31 13.12
N LYS A 192 -10.04 15.01 13.85
CA LYS A 192 -10.11 13.76 14.62
C LYS A 192 -10.42 12.60 13.67
N VAL A 193 -9.58 11.59 13.68
CA VAL A 193 -9.78 10.34 12.94
C VAL A 193 -10.22 9.25 13.90
N GLU A 194 -11.29 8.52 13.55
CA GLU A 194 -11.79 7.38 14.32
C GLU A 194 -11.58 6.09 13.50
N TYR A 195 -11.04 5.07 14.15
CA TYR A 195 -10.84 3.75 13.57
C TYR A 195 -11.82 2.72 14.14
N PRO A 196 -12.28 1.74 13.33
CA PRO A 196 -12.08 1.66 11.89
C PRO A 196 -12.88 2.72 11.13
N GLN A 197 -12.29 3.29 10.10
CA GLN A 197 -13.01 4.23 9.23
C GLN A 197 -14.06 3.44 8.42
N LYS A 198 -15.32 3.79 8.59
CA LYS A 198 -16.43 3.15 7.86
C LYS A 198 -16.43 3.46 6.36
N GLN A 199 -15.78 4.51 5.95
CA GLN A 199 -15.54 4.92 4.56
C GLN A 199 -14.26 5.76 4.53
N ALA A 200 -13.34 5.42 3.63
CA ALA A 200 -12.25 6.32 3.29
C ALA A 200 -12.86 7.57 2.63
N LYS A 201 -12.95 8.65 3.38
CA LYS A 201 -13.29 9.96 2.81
C LYS A 201 -11.99 10.69 2.57
N GLU A 202 -11.56 10.76 1.33
CA GLU A 202 -10.57 11.75 0.95
C GLU A 202 -11.20 13.13 1.16
N VAL A 203 -10.71 13.83 2.17
CA VAL A 203 -11.11 15.23 2.40
C VAL A 203 -10.22 16.11 1.53
N TYR A 204 -10.65 16.35 0.30
CA TYR A 204 -10.03 17.38 -0.52
C TYR A 204 -10.29 18.73 0.13
N ARG A 205 -9.25 19.38 0.66
CA ARG A 205 -9.36 20.78 1.07
C ARG A 205 -9.47 21.63 -0.17
N LYS A 206 -10.55 22.38 -0.28
CA LYS A 206 -10.62 23.45 -1.26
C LYS A 206 -9.53 24.47 -0.91
N PHE A 207 -8.71 24.79 -1.89
CA PHE A 207 -7.83 25.94 -1.78
C PHE A 207 -8.71 27.20 -1.55
N PRO A 208 -8.21 28.19 -0.79
CA PRO A 208 -8.90 29.48 -0.74
C PRO A 208 -9.11 29.95 -2.16
N GLU A 209 -10.36 30.18 -2.54
CA GLU A 209 -10.69 30.87 -3.80
C GLU A 209 -10.07 32.25 -3.70
N ASP A 210 -9.30 32.62 -4.71
CA ASP A 210 -8.58 33.90 -4.76
C ASP A 210 -9.48 35.08 -4.37
N ASN A 211 -9.01 35.88 -3.42
CA ASN A 211 -9.47 37.25 -3.23
C ASN A 211 -8.68 38.20 -4.11
#